data_a31c7cde206b9cd9ff21bcbaddc0c10f
#
_entry.id   a31c7cde206b9cd9ff21bcbaddc0c10f
#
_cell.length_a   1.000
_cell.length_b   1.000
_cell.length_c   1.000
_cell.angle_alpha   90.00
_cell.angle_beta   90.00
_cell.angle_gamma   90.00
#
_symmetry.space_group_name_H-M   'P 1'
#
loop_
_entity.id
_entity.type
_entity.pdbx_description
1 polymer ?
#
loop_
_entity_poly.entity_id
_entity_poly.type
_entity_poly.pdbx_seq_one_letter_code
_entity_poly.pdbx_strand_id
1 'polypeptide(L)'
;MWYRNRRGVMLTALGLVGFHFLTVVLHSIAHEVLSVKATPAQLAFIIPVIIFAPLVAGLALPKFKRAGAALLLASMLGSFVFGLYYHFVADTIDHVAHVAHREPTFWAATFQVTAYLLAVSEVFGAAAAGVLIAGRSRFFKQYATRTGF
;
A
#
# COMPACT_ATOMS: atom_id res chain seq x y z
N MET A 1 -6.12 -28.14 -5.39
CA MET A 1 -4.95 -27.43 -4.84
C MET A 1 -4.97 -25.91 -5.06
N TRP A 2 -5.39 -25.42 -6.20
CA TRP A 2 -5.40 -24.01 -6.61
C TRP A 2 -6.35 -23.09 -5.80
N TYR A 3 -7.54 -23.59 -5.41
CA TYR A 3 -8.55 -22.81 -4.67
C TYR A 3 -8.10 -22.46 -3.24
N ARG A 4 -7.35 -23.34 -2.61
CA ARG A 4 -6.79 -23.15 -1.25
C ARG A 4 -5.73 -22.05 -1.22
N ASN A 5 -4.98 -21.87 -2.33
CA ASN A 5 -3.94 -20.85 -2.43
C ASN A 5 -4.53 -19.42 -2.57
N ARG A 6 -5.68 -19.25 -3.23
CA ARG A 6 -6.34 -17.93 -3.39
C ARG A 6 -6.88 -17.36 -2.08
N ARG A 7 -7.41 -18.23 -1.20
CA ARG A 7 -7.84 -17.79 0.14
C ARG A 7 -6.64 -17.30 0.94
N GLY A 8 -5.53 -18.00 0.85
CA GLY A 8 -4.27 -17.60 1.48
C GLY A 8 -3.81 -16.22 0.97
N VAL A 9 -3.74 -16.01 -0.35
CA VAL A 9 -3.33 -14.72 -0.94
C VAL A 9 -4.30 -13.59 -0.53
N MET A 10 -5.60 -13.85 -0.47
CA MET A 10 -6.58 -12.85 -0.01
C MET A 10 -6.36 -12.49 1.46
N LEU A 11 -6.13 -13.47 2.33
CA LEU A 11 -5.85 -13.21 3.74
C LEU A 11 -4.53 -12.45 3.92
N THR A 12 -3.50 -12.79 3.13
CA THR A 12 -2.25 -12.02 3.09
C THR A 12 -2.49 -10.59 2.65
N ALA A 13 -3.27 -10.35 1.59
CA ALA A 13 -3.61 -9.01 1.13
C ALA A 13 -4.34 -8.21 2.23
N LEU A 14 -5.30 -8.81 2.93
CA LEU A 14 -6.00 -8.18 4.05
C LEU A 14 -5.07 -7.87 5.23
N GLY A 15 -4.17 -8.79 5.56
CA GLY A 15 -3.14 -8.57 6.58
C GLY A 15 -2.20 -7.42 6.21
N LEU A 16 -1.79 -7.32 4.93
CA LEU A 16 -0.97 -6.23 4.43
C LEU A 16 -1.71 -4.88 4.47
N VAL A 17 -3.00 -4.84 4.15
CA VAL A 17 -3.82 -3.62 4.31
C VAL A 17 -3.87 -3.17 5.76
N GLY A 18 -4.10 -4.08 6.70
CA GLY A 18 -4.10 -3.77 8.13
C GLY A 18 -2.74 -3.26 8.62
N PHE A 19 -1.65 -3.95 8.23
CA PHE A 19 -0.29 -3.55 8.56
C PHE A 19 0.06 -2.17 7.97
N HIS A 20 -0.26 -1.95 6.69
CA HIS A 20 -0.06 -0.66 6.02
C HIS A 20 -0.80 0.47 6.76
N PHE A 21 -2.07 0.27 7.10
CA PHE A 21 -2.86 1.27 7.83
C PHE A 21 -2.25 1.64 9.19
N LEU A 22 -1.86 0.63 9.99
CA LEU A 22 -1.20 0.88 11.28
C LEU A 22 0.12 1.63 11.11
N THR A 23 0.89 1.27 10.08
CA THR A 23 2.16 1.94 9.77
C THR A 23 1.93 3.39 9.31
N VAL A 24 0.90 3.65 8.48
CA VAL A 24 0.50 5.02 8.09
C VAL A 24 0.13 5.86 9.31
N VAL A 25 -0.66 5.30 10.24
CA VAL A 25 -1.03 6.02 11.47
C VAL A 25 0.21 6.40 12.27
N LEU A 26 1.12 5.45 12.51
CA LEU A 26 2.35 5.70 13.27
C LEU A 26 3.26 6.71 12.55
N HIS A 27 3.38 6.60 11.24
CA HIS A 27 4.14 7.52 10.40
C HIS A 27 3.56 8.94 10.45
N SER A 28 2.24 9.07 10.39
CA SER A 28 1.53 10.36 10.50
C SER A 28 1.74 11.01 11.87
N ILE A 29 1.78 10.23 12.95
CA ILE A 29 2.11 10.74 14.28
C ILE A 29 3.55 11.28 14.31
N ALA A 30 4.50 10.55 13.71
CA ALA A 30 5.88 11.01 13.62
C ALA A 30 6.00 12.32 12.81
N HIS A 31 5.27 12.46 11.72
CA HIS A 31 5.16 13.70 10.94
C HIS A 31 4.70 14.88 11.81
N GLU A 32 3.64 14.69 12.59
CA GLU A 32 3.08 15.75 13.43
C GLU A 32 4.04 16.15 14.55
N VAL A 33 4.61 15.18 15.27
CA VAL A 33 5.54 15.43 16.37
C VAL A 33 6.81 16.16 15.89
N LEU A 34 7.32 15.78 14.72
CA LEU A 34 8.51 16.39 14.13
C LEU A 34 8.22 17.69 13.38
N SER A 35 6.96 18.12 13.34
CA SER A 35 6.51 19.30 12.58
C SER A 35 6.87 19.22 11.09
N VAL A 36 6.93 18.01 10.53
CA VAL A 36 7.12 17.76 9.10
C VAL A 36 5.75 17.77 8.44
N LYS A 37 5.29 18.95 8.01
CA LYS A 37 3.90 19.12 7.56
C LYS A 37 3.76 18.89 6.05
N ALA A 38 2.80 18.05 5.70
CA ALA A 38 2.38 17.87 4.31
C ALA A 38 1.65 19.13 3.80
N THR A 39 1.89 19.46 2.54
CA THR A 39 1.17 20.53 1.86
C THR A 39 -0.29 20.13 1.59
N PRO A 40 -1.20 21.12 1.34
CA PRO A 40 -2.58 20.79 0.96
C PRO A 40 -2.68 19.89 -0.28
N ALA A 41 -1.80 20.05 -1.26
CA ALA A 41 -1.74 19.21 -2.45
C ALA A 41 -1.34 17.77 -2.11
N GLN A 42 -0.35 17.58 -1.22
CA GLN A 42 0.01 16.26 -0.71
C GLN A 42 -1.14 15.62 0.05
N LEU A 43 -1.80 16.35 0.94
CA LEU A 43 -2.96 15.85 1.70
C LEU A 43 -4.12 15.43 0.78
N ALA A 44 -4.37 16.16 -0.31
CA ALA A 44 -5.37 15.81 -1.32
C ALA A 44 -5.08 14.47 -2.01
N PHE A 45 -3.84 14.00 -2.01
CA PHE A 45 -3.45 12.66 -2.47
C PHE A 45 -3.39 11.65 -1.31
N ILE A 46 -2.75 12.01 -0.21
CA ILE A 46 -2.52 11.11 0.94
C ILE A 46 -3.85 10.57 1.48
N ILE A 47 -4.80 11.45 1.72
CA ILE A 47 -6.06 11.06 2.36
C ILE A 47 -6.84 10.05 1.50
N PRO A 48 -7.19 10.33 0.23
CA PRO A 48 -7.98 9.38 -0.57
C PRO A 48 -7.18 8.16 -1.03
N VAL A 49 -5.91 8.31 -1.42
CA VAL A 49 -5.15 7.24 -2.10
C VAL A 49 -4.36 6.39 -1.13
N ILE A 50 -3.67 7.00 -0.15
CA ILE A 50 -2.80 6.26 0.78
C ILE A 50 -3.60 5.72 1.97
N ILE A 51 -4.57 6.49 2.49
CA ILE A 51 -5.32 6.08 3.68
C ILE A 51 -6.59 5.31 3.29
N PHE A 52 -7.53 5.96 2.57
CA PHE A 52 -8.86 5.39 2.36
C PHE A 52 -8.92 4.32 1.29
N ALA A 53 -8.24 4.47 0.15
CA ALA A 53 -8.38 3.51 -0.95
C ALA A 53 -7.92 2.09 -0.60
N PRO A 54 -6.81 1.84 0.13
CA PRO A 54 -6.45 0.50 0.58
C PRO A 54 -7.48 -0.11 1.53
N LEU A 55 -8.07 0.68 2.44
CA LEU A 55 -9.12 0.22 3.36
C LEU A 55 -10.39 -0.17 2.61
N VAL A 56 -10.85 0.68 1.71
CA VAL A 56 -12.01 0.40 0.84
C VAL A 56 -11.75 -0.84 -0.02
N ALA A 57 -10.55 -0.97 -0.57
CA ALA A 57 -10.14 -2.15 -1.33
C ALA A 57 -10.19 -3.43 -0.46
N GLY A 58 -9.66 -3.37 0.76
CA GLY A 58 -9.70 -4.46 1.72
C GLY A 58 -11.12 -4.90 2.05
N LEU A 59 -12.02 -3.95 2.33
CA LEU A 59 -13.43 -4.22 2.59
C LEU A 59 -14.16 -4.78 1.36
N ALA A 60 -13.77 -4.35 0.16
CA ALA A 60 -14.36 -4.81 -1.11
C ALA A 60 -13.87 -6.21 -1.53
N LEU A 61 -12.64 -6.59 -1.17
CA LEU A 61 -12.00 -7.84 -1.60
C LEU A 61 -12.84 -9.11 -1.38
N PRO A 62 -13.50 -9.34 -0.22
CA PRO A 62 -14.28 -10.55 0.02
C PRO A 62 -15.48 -10.69 -0.93
N LYS A 63 -16.15 -9.57 -1.23
CA LYS A 63 -17.39 -9.53 -2.04
C LYS A 63 -17.11 -9.21 -3.51
N PHE A 64 -16.27 -8.22 -3.78
CA PHE A 64 -15.98 -7.68 -5.12
C PHE A 64 -14.53 -7.95 -5.52
N LYS A 65 -14.12 -9.22 -5.53
CA LYS A 65 -12.72 -9.68 -5.66
C LYS A 65 -11.89 -8.95 -6.72
N ARG A 66 -12.46 -8.72 -7.91
CA ARG A 66 -11.73 -8.07 -9.02
C ARG A 66 -11.60 -6.57 -8.81
N ALA A 67 -12.70 -5.91 -8.46
CA ALA A 67 -12.69 -4.46 -8.21
C ALA A 67 -11.85 -4.11 -6.98
N GLY A 68 -11.99 -4.88 -5.88
CA GLY A 68 -11.17 -4.72 -4.69
C GLY A 68 -9.68 -4.94 -4.97
N ALA A 69 -9.33 -5.98 -5.75
CA ALA A 69 -7.93 -6.22 -6.12
C ALA A 69 -7.38 -5.14 -7.06
N ALA A 70 -8.17 -4.64 -8.01
CA ALA A 70 -7.74 -3.55 -8.89
C ALA A 70 -7.53 -2.25 -8.12
N LEU A 71 -8.46 -1.91 -7.21
CA LEU A 71 -8.33 -0.74 -6.35
C LEU A 71 -7.12 -0.86 -5.41
N LEU A 72 -6.90 -2.05 -4.82
CA LEU A 72 -5.74 -2.30 -3.98
C LEU A 72 -4.43 -2.15 -4.75
N LEU A 73 -4.36 -2.72 -5.96
CA LEU A 73 -3.18 -2.57 -6.82
C LEU A 73 -2.89 -1.11 -7.13
N ALA A 74 -3.90 -0.37 -7.58
CA ALA A 74 -3.75 1.03 -7.95
C ALA A 74 -3.35 1.91 -6.75
N SER A 75 -3.99 1.72 -5.58
CA SER A 75 -3.68 2.48 -4.39
C SER A 75 -2.29 2.18 -3.84
N MET A 76 -1.89 0.90 -3.75
CA MET A 76 -0.57 0.52 -3.26
C MET A 76 0.56 1.00 -4.19
N LEU A 77 0.38 0.93 -5.52
CA LEU A 77 1.36 1.50 -6.45
C LEU A 77 1.42 3.01 -6.37
N GLY A 78 0.27 3.69 -6.28
CA GLY A 78 0.21 5.13 -6.12
C GLY A 78 0.90 5.59 -4.83
N SER A 79 0.62 4.91 -3.72
CA SER A 79 1.25 5.17 -2.42
C SER A 79 2.77 4.95 -2.48
N PHE A 80 3.21 3.84 -3.08
CA PHE A 80 4.62 3.53 -3.25
C PHE A 80 5.37 4.61 -4.03
N VAL A 81 4.83 5.02 -5.18
CA VAL A 81 5.46 6.06 -6.01
C VAL A 81 5.51 7.40 -5.27
N PHE A 82 4.43 7.76 -4.58
CA PHE A 82 4.38 8.98 -3.77
C PHE A 82 5.39 8.95 -2.62
N GLY A 83 5.38 7.88 -1.83
CA GLY A 83 6.29 7.71 -0.70
C GLY A 83 7.75 7.66 -1.14
N LEU A 84 8.06 6.89 -2.20
CA LEU A 84 9.40 6.81 -2.78
C LEU A 84 9.90 8.21 -3.20
N TYR A 85 9.05 8.97 -3.88
CA TYR A 85 9.43 10.31 -4.35
C TYR A 85 9.74 11.26 -3.19
N TYR A 86 8.83 11.41 -2.23
CA TYR A 86 8.98 12.41 -1.17
C TYR A 86 9.99 12.02 -0.08
N HIS A 87 10.08 10.72 0.24
CA HIS A 87 10.94 10.28 1.34
C HIS A 87 12.36 9.89 0.91
N PHE A 88 12.58 9.58 -0.39
CA PHE A 88 13.87 9.04 -0.81
C PHE A 88 14.47 9.73 -2.05
N VAL A 89 13.72 10.50 -2.82
CA VAL A 89 14.19 11.11 -4.08
C VAL A 89 14.19 12.63 -4.02
N ALA A 90 13.07 13.23 -3.63
CA ALA A 90 12.94 14.69 -3.60
C ALA A 90 13.68 15.29 -2.41
N ASP A 91 14.42 16.36 -2.67
CA ASP A 91 15.10 17.13 -1.61
C ASP A 91 14.10 18.04 -0.88
N THR A 92 13.32 17.43 0.00
CA THR A 92 12.23 18.06 0.76
C THR A 92 12.41 17.85 2.25
N ILE A 93 11.59 18.55 3.06
CA ILE A 93 11.56 18.35 4.50
C ILE A 93 11.14 16.94 4.93
N ASP A 94 10.49 16.17 4.02
CA ASP A 94 10.04 14.79 4.21
C ASP A 94 11.14 13.76 3.90
N HIS A 95 12.29 14.19 3.36
CA HIS A 95 13.36 13.27 3.00
C HIS A 95 13.96 12.62 4.25
N VAL A 96 14.10 11.29 4.25
CA VAL A 96 14.54 10.51 5.43
C VAL A 96 15.89 10.97 5.99
N ALA A 97 16.81 11.43 5.14
CA ALA A 97 18.10 11.95 5.59
C ALA A 97 17.98 13.28 6.35
N HIS A 98 17.04 14.16 5.96
CA HIS A 98 16.78 15.41 6.66
C HIS A 98 16.09 15.19 8.00
N VAL A 99 15.18 14.21 8.05
CA VAL A 99 14.46 13.87 9.27
C VAL A 99 15.37 13.15 10.28
N ALA A 100 16.40 12.43 9.82
CA ALA A 100 17.32 11.68 10.67
C ALA A 100 17.97 12.48 11.81
N HIS A 101 18.16 13.78 11.59
CA HIS A 101 18.83 14.69 12.54
C HIS A 101 17.86 15.55 13.35
N ARG A 102 16.55 15.26 13.28
CA ARG A 102 15.54 16.03 14.05
C ARG A 102 15.35 15.48 15.46
N GLU A 103 14.95 16.35 16.35
CA GLU A 103 14.52 15.99 17.69
C GLU A 103 12.98 16.03 17.80
N PRO A 104 12.38 15.14 18.62
CA PRO A 104 13.01 14.08 19.41
C PRO A 104 13.51 12.90 18.56
N THR A 105 14.72 12.39 18.84
CA THR A 105 15.37 11.30 18.07
C THR A 105 14.54 10.03 17.95
N PHE A 106 13.75 9.67 18.97
CA PHE A 106 12.82 8.53 18.91
C PHE A 106 11.83 8.67 17.76
N TRP A 107 11.25 9.86 17.56
CA TRP A 107 10.29 10.09 16.49
C TRP A 107 10.95 10.21 15.12
N ALA A 108 12.19 10.73 15.06
CA ALA A 108 12.99 10.72 13.85
C ALA A 108 13.28 9.27 13.37
N ALA A 109 13.68 8.40 14.30
CA ALA A 109 13.86 6.98 14.01
C ALA A 109 12.54 6.30 13.62
N THR A 110 11.44 6.62 14.32
CA THR A 110 10.10 6.11 13.99
C THR A 110 9.69 6.52 12.58
N PHE A 111 9.88 7.78 12.20
CA PHE A 111 9.60 8.28 10.86
C PHE A 111 10.36 7.47 9.80
N GLN A 112 11.68 7.32 9.97
CA GLN A 112 12.51 6.59 9.02
C GLN A 112 12.08 5.12 8.89
N VAL A 113 11.95 4.40 10.02
CA VAL A 113 11.56 3.00 10.01
C VAL A 113 10.20 2.81 9.36
N THR A 114 9.24 3.66 9.69
CA THR A 114 7.89 3.56 9.10
C THR A 114 7.87 3.92 7.62
N ALA A 115 8.69 4.86 7.13
CA ALA A 115 8.83 5.15 5.72
C ALA A 115 9.30 3.91 4.92
N TYR A 116 10.31 3.17 5.43
CA TYR A 116 10.74 1.89 4.83
C TYR A 116 9.67 0.81 4.91
N LEU A 117 8.99 0.66 6.06
CA LEU A 117 7.92 -0.33 6.23
C LEU A 117 6.74 -0.05 5.31
N LEU A 118 6.39 1.21 5.07
CA LEU A 118 5.37 1.60 4.09
C LEU A 118 5.79 1.15 2.70
N ALA A 119 6.96 1.53 2.23
CA ALA A 119 7.46 1.14 0.90
C ALA A 119 7.43 -0.39 0.71
N VAL A 120 7.89 -1.15 1.69
CA VAL A 120 7.88 -2.62 1.65
C VAL A 120 6.46 -3.18 1.61
N SER A 121 5.55 -2.69 2.48
CA SER A 121 4.17 -3.15 2.53
C SER A 121 3.40 -2.85 1.25
N GLU A 122 3.67 -1.73 0.61
CA GLU A 122 3.06 -1.28 -0.64
C GLU A 122 3.47 -2.19 -1.81
N VAL A 123 4.75 -2.55 -1.91
CA VAL A 123 5.24 -3.51 -2.92
C VAL A 123 4.57 -4.87 -2.74
N PHE A 124 4.53 -5.41 -1.52
CA PHE A 124 3.89 -6.70 -1.26
C PHE A 124 2.37 -6.65 -1.43
N GLY A 125 1.72 -5.55 -1.04
CA GLY A 125 0.30 -5.31 -1.26
C GLY A 125 -0.06 -5.27 -2.74
N ALA A 126 0.72 -4.56 -3.55
CA ALA A 126 0.58 -4.52 -5.00
C ALA A 126 0.79 -5.90 -5.64
N ALA A 127 1.83 -6.64 -5.21
CA ALA A 127 2.09 -8.00 -5.68
C ALA A 127 0.94 -8.96 -5.35
N ALA A 128 0.42 -8.95 -4.12
CA ALA A 128 -0.72 -9.77 -3.71
C ALA A 128 -1.97 -9.44 -4.54
N ALA A 129 -2.26 -8.16 -4.76
CA ALA A 129 -3.36 -7.71 -5.61
C ALA A 129 -3.19 -8.16 -7.06
N GLY A 130 -1.99 -8.05 -7.63
CA GLY A 130 -1.66 -8.54 -8.96
C GLY A 130 -1.90 -10.05 -9.12
N VAL A 131 -1.50 -10.85 -8.14
CA VAL A 131 -1.77 -12.31 -8.12
C VAL A 131 -3.27 -12.60 -8.08
N LEU A 132 -4.06 -11.84 -7.31
CA LEU A 132 -5.51 -12.00 -7.25
C LEU A 132 -6.19 -11.69 -8.60
N ILE A 133 -5.68 -10.71 -9.35
CA ILE A 133 -6.16 -10.36 -10.69
C ILE A 133 -5.75 -11.43 -11.72
N ALA A 134 -4.46 -11.78 -11.80
CA ALA A 134 -3.89 -12.67 -12.80
C ALA A 134 -4.42 -14.10 -12.69
N GLY A 135 -4.70 -14.58 -11.50
CA GLY A 135 -5.14 -15.95 -11.28
C GLY A 135 -6.51 -16.28 -11.88
N ARG A 136 -7.31 -15.29 -12.32
CA ARG A 136 -8.61 -15.50 -12.95
C ARG A 136 -8.52 -15.55 -14.49
N SER A 137 -7.54 -14.85 -15.07
CA SER A 137 -7.36 -14.84 -16.52
C SER A 137 -6.89 -16.20 -17.07
N ARG A 138 -6.13 -16.97 -16.29
CA ARG A 138 -5.70 -18.32 -16.66
C ARG A 138 -6.85 -19.34 -16.69
N PHE A 139 -7.85 -19.17 -15.79
CA PHE A 139 -9.01 -20.06 -15.74
C PHE A 139 -9.89 -19.92 -16.99
N PHE A 140 -10.15 -18.71 -17.46
CA PHE A 140 -10.92 -18.46 -18.67
C PHE A 140 -10.22 -18.99 -19.92
N LYS A 141 -8.90 -18.85 -20.04
CA LYS A 141 -8.13 -19.41 -21.16
C LYS A 141 -8.21 -20.95 -21.20
N GLN A 142 -8.10 -21.59 -20.04
CA GLN A 142 -8.19 -23.07 -19.96
C GLN A 142 -9.60 -23.60 -20.25
N TYR A 143 -10.63 -22.83 -19.91
CA TYR A 143 -12.03 -23.21 -20.21
C TYR A 143 -12.33 -23.05 -21.71
N ALA A 144 -11.91 -21.95 -22.32
CA ALA A 144 -12.09 -21.70 -23.76
C ALA A 144 -11.37 -22.74 -24.61
N THR A 145 -10.16 -23.17 -24.24
CA THR A 145 -9.43 -24.24 -24.94
C THR A 145 -10.04 -25.64 -24.75
N ARG A 146 -10.82 -25.88 -23.68
CA ARG A 146 -11.50 -27.18 -23.47
C ARG A 146 -12.88 -27.28 -24.11
N THR A 147 -13.54 -26.14 -24.34
CA THR A 147 -14.91 -26.10 -24.92
C THR A 147 -14.95 -25.81 -26.41
N GLY A 148 -13.79 -25.57 -27.04
CA GLY A 148 -13.70 -25.43 -28.51
C GLY A 148 -14.38 -24.19 -29.10
N PHE A 149 -14.61 -23.15 -28.27
CA PHE A 149 -15.08 -21.82 -28.68
C PHE A 149 -13.95 -20.85 -28.82
#